data_17de84a9fabbc22c784d626bfa6aa9a0
#
_entry.id   17de84a9fabbc22c784d626bfa6aa9a0
#
_cell.length_a   1.000
_cell.length_b   1.000
_cell.length_c   1.000
_cell.angle_alpha   90.00
_cell.angle_beta   90.00
_cell.angle_gamma   90.00
#
_symmetry.space_group_name_H-M   'P 1'
#
loop_
_entity.id
_entity.type
_entity.pdbx_description
1 polymer ?
#
loop_
_entity_poly.entity_id
_entity_poly.type
_entity_poly.pdbx_seq_one_letter_code
_entity_poly.pdbx_strand_id
1 'polypeptide(L)'
;MAYTTINKSTDYFNTKLYTGNGSTQSITGVGFQPDFSWNKTRNAVDNHILVDSVRGDKVLRSNNAVAEYDTGVSWQFNSDGFTMTGTTGELNYSGRTYASWNWKAGTSFTNDASATGIGSIDSSG
;
A
#
# COMPACT_ATOMS: atom_id res chain seq x y z
N MET A 1 31.59 2.59 5.25
CA MET A 1 30.97 1.99 4.05
C MET A 1 29.51 1.71 4.37
N ALA A 2 28.58 2.20 3.59
CA ALA A 2 27.15 1.90 3.76
C ALA A 2 26.86 0.51 3.16
N TYR A 3 26.28 -0.39 3.93
CA TYR A 3 25.90 -1.73 3.47
C TYR A 3 24.59 -1.73 2.66
N THR A 4 23.89 -0.60 2.61
CA THR A 4 22.63 -0.44 1.87
C THR A 4 22.50 1.00 1.39
N THR A 5 21.79 1.20 0.29
CA THR A 5 21.41 2.53 -0.20
C THR A 5 20.19 3.11 0.52
N ILE A 6 19.52 2.31 1.36
CA ILE A 6 18.39 2.76 2.15
C ILE A 6 18.93 3.48 3.40
N ASN A 7 18.89 4.80 3.37
CA ASN A 7 19.33 5.65 4.48
C ASN A 7 18.18 6.07 5.41
N LYS A 8 16.94 5.93 4.97
CA LYS A 8 15.76 6.39 5.66
C LYS A 8 14.59 5.46 5.36
N SER A 9 14.10 4.77 6.39
CA SER A 9 13.01 3.78 6.25
C SER A 9 11.71 4.41 5.71
N THR A 10 11.45 5.66 6.05
CA THR A 10 10.25 6.39 5.61
C THR A 10 10.23 6.71 4.11
N ASP A 11 11.29 6.44 3.37
CA ASP A 11 11.31 6.56 1.91
C ASP A 11 10.68 5.34 1.22
N TYR A 12 10.48 4.24 1.97
CA TYR A 12 9.96 2.95 1.45
C TYR A 12 8.78 2.40 2.22
N PHE A 13 8.59 2.85 3.48
CA PHE A 13 7.48 2.46 4.33
C PHE A 13 7.04 3.63 5.20
N ASN A 14 5.74 3.92 5.20
CA ASN A 14 5.18 4.93 6.10
C ASN A 14 3.74 4.58 6.48
N THR A 15 3.36 4.97 7.70
CA THR A 15 2.01 4.77 8.23
C THR A 15 1.27 6.09 8.26
N LYS A 16 0.01 6.08 7.82
CA LYS A 16 -0.89 7.24 7.93
C LYS A 16 -2.13 6.89 8.74
N LEU A 17 -2.51 7.81 9.58
CA LEU A 17 -3.81 7.78 10.26
C LEU A 17 -4.72 8.80 9.59
N TYR A 18 -5.96 8.41 9.34
CA TYR A 18 -6.96 9.31 8.77
C TYR A 18 -8.35 9.05 9.34
N THR A 19 -9.23 10.03 9.17
CA THR A 19 -10.65 9.89 9.46
C THR A 19 -11.42 9.86 8.14
N GLY A 20 -12.27 8.87 7.96
CA GLY A 20 -13.11 8.76 6.77
C GLY A 20 -14.11 9.91 6.68
N ASN A 21 -14.36 10.39 5.47
CA ASN A 21 -15.32 11.47 5.21
C ASN A 21 -16.58 11.00 4.46
N GLY A 22 -16.64 9.73 4.06
CA GLY A 22 -17.77 9.16 3.33
C GLY A 22 -17.89 9.61 1.88
N SER A 23 -16.87 10.27 1.33
CA SER A 23 -16.85 10.83 -0.02
C SER A 23 -15.42 10.70 -0.61
N THR A 24 -15.16 11.37 -1.72
CA THR A 24 -13.80 11.42 -2.26
C THR A 24 -12.84 12.06 -1.26
N GLN A 25 -11.74 11.38 -0.95
CA GLN A 25 -10.74 11.82 0.01
C GLN A 25 -9.33 11.45 -0.46
N SER A 26 -8.43 12.43 -0.42
CA SER A 26 -7.00 12.21 -0.66
C SER A 26 -6.25 12.16 0.66
N ILE A 27 -5.48 11.10 0.86
CA ILE A 27 -4.59 10.92 2.00
C ILE A 27 -3.18 11.23 1.51
N THR A 28 -2.57 12.26 2.08
CA THR A 28 -1.25 12.76 1.71
C THR A 28 -0.24 12.68 2.85
N GLY A 29 1.01 13.00 2.56
CA GLY A 29 2.10 12.98 3.54
C GLY A 29 2.60 11.56 3.81
N VAL A 30 2.39 10.63 2.87
CA VAL A 30 3.05 9.32 2.90
C VAL A 30 4.54 9.47 2.58
N GLY A 31 4.90 10.45 1.73
CA GLY A 31 6.27 10.75 1.33
C GLY A 31 6.73 10.03 0.07
N PHE A 32 5.87 9.19 -0.51
CA PHE A 32 6.11 8.47 -1.76
C PHE A 32 4.78 7.99 -2.35
N GLN A 33 4.81 7.54 -3.60
CA GLN A 33 3.69 6.80 -4.18
C GLN A 33 3.73 5.37 -3.65
N PRO A 34 2.70 4.91 -2.91
CA PRO A 34 2.62 3.53 -2.49
C PRO A 34 2.37 2.60 -3.68
N ASP A 35 2.93 1.40 -3.62
CA ASP A 35 2.61 0.29 -4.52
C ASP A 35 1.73 -0.76 -3.82
N PHE A 36 1.76 -0.75 -2.50
CA PHE A 36 0.92 -1.60 -1.65
C PHE A 36 0.47 -0.83 -0.42
N SER A 37 -0.80 -1.03 -0.03
CA SER A 37 -1.40 -0.44 1.17
C SER A 37 -2.22 -1.47 1.92
N TRP A 38 -1.98 -1.56 3.22
CA TRP A 38 -2.80 -2.33 4.16
C TRP A 38 -3.60 -1.36 5.01
N ASN A 39 -4.91 -1.50 5.02
CA ASN A 39 -5.82 -0.57 5.67
C ASN A 39 -6.67 -1.26 6.73
N LYS A 40 -6.89 -0.60 7.87
CA LYS A 40 -7.71 -1.12 8.97
C LYS A 40 -8.46 0.00 9.68
N THR A 41 -9.75 -0.21 9.85
CA THR A 41 -10.58 0.60 10.77
C THR A 41 -10.09 0.42 12.22
N ARG A 42 -9.94 1.51 12.95
CA ARG A 42 -9.41 1.53 14.31
C ARG A 42 -10.50 1.54 15.39
N ASN A 43 -11.65 2.11 15.09
CA ASN A 43 -12.76 2.33 16.03
C ASN A 43 -14.02 1.54 15.70
N ALA A 44 -13.93 0.54 14.83
CA ALA A 44 -15.03 -0.37 14.51
C ALA A 44 -14.49 -1.77 14.15
N VAL A 45 -15.39 -2.75 14.17
CA VAL A 45 -15.10 -4.14 13.78
C VAL A 45 -15.36 -4.29 12.29
N ASP A 46 -14.29 -4.23 11.50
CA ASP A 46 -14.31 -4.41 10.05
C ASP A 46 -13.12 -5.26 9.60
N ASN A 47 -13.18 -5.74 8.35
CA ASN A 47 -12.08 -6.50 7.77
C ASN A 47 -10.86 -5.61 7.49
N HIS A 48 -9.73 -6.26 7.30
CA HIS A 48 -8.49 -5.62 6.87
C HIS A 48 -8.44 -5.65 5.34
N ILE A 49 -8.15 -4.52 4.72
CA ILE A 49 -8.16 -4.35 3.27
C ILE A 49 -6.73 -4.19 2.76
N LEU A 50 -6.39 -5.02 1.78
CA LEU A 50 -5.12 -5.00 1.06
C LEU A 50 -5.39 -4.49 -0.36
N VAL A 51 -4.70 -3.42 -0.74
CA VAL A 51 -4.77 -2.80 -2.07
C VAL A 51 -3.37 -2.70 -2.64
N ASP A 52 -3.20 -2.92 -3.94
CA ASP A 52 -1.92 -2.71 -4.62
C ASP A 52 -2.11 -2.06 -6.00
N SER A 53 -1.00 -1.54 -6.51
CA SER A 53 -0.97 -0.81 -7.79
C SER A 53 -1.20 -1.69 -9.03
N VAL A 54 -1.14 -3.01 -8.88
CA VAL A 54 -1.30 -3.97 -9.99
C VAL A 54 -2.76 -4.37 -10.19
N ARG A 55 -3.49 -4.60 -9.08
CA ARG A 55 -4.89 -5.04 -9.13
C ARG A 55 -5.90 -3.89 -9.24
N GLY A 56 -5.47 -2.64 -9.02
CA GLY A 56 -6.34 -1.47 -9.06
C GLY A 56 -7.39 -1.49 -7.95
N ASP A 57 -8.68 -1.41 -8.31
CA ASP A 57 -9.78 -1.35 -7.35
C ASP A 57 -10.13 -2.70 -6.69
N LYS A 58 -9.49 -3.79 -7.12
CA LYS A 58 -9.64 -5.11 -6.51
C LYS A 58 -8.90 -5.19 -5.19
N VAL A 59 -9.55 -5.74 -4.18
CA VAL A 59 -8.97 -5.86 -2.85
C VAL A 59 -8.94 -7.31 -2.38
N LEU A 60 -8.02 -7.59 -1.47
CA LEU A 60 -7.99 -8.81 -0.68
C LEU A 60 -8.24 -8.46 0.79
N ARG A 61 -8.64 -9.45 1.57
CA ARG A 61 -8.73 -9.36 3.02
C ARG A 61 -7.67 -10.25 3.66
N SER A 62 -6.92 -9.70 4.61
CA SER A 62 -5.90 -10.50 5.33
C SER A 62 -6.47 -11.33 6.46
N ASN A 63 -7.71 -11.09 6.87
CA ASN A 63 -8.34 -11.72 8.03
C ASN A 63 -9.45 -12.70 7.65
N ASN A 64 -9.70 -12.95 6.39
CA ASN A 64 -10.58 -14.03 5.93
C ASN A 64 -10.17 -14.56 4.54
N ALA A 65 -10.68 -15.72 4.17
CA ALA A 65 -10.28 -16.46 2.97
C ALA A 65 -11.20 -16.20 1.76
N VAL A 66 -11.79 -15.01 1.63
CA VAL A 66 -12.57 -14.65 0.45
C VAL A 66 -11.67 -14.36 -0.74
N ALA A 67 -12.18 -14.65 -1.95
CA ALA A 67 -11.52 -14.23 -3.18
C ALA A 67 -11.43 -12.70 -3.29
N GLU A 68 -10.59 -12.20 -4.18
CA GLU A 68 -10.54 -10.76 -4.46
C GLU A 68 -11.92 -10.25 -4.94
N TYR A 69 -12.22 -9.03 -4.57
CA TYR A 69 -13.50 -8.42 -4.91
C TYR A 69 -13.36 -6.90 -5.04
N ASP A 70 -14.39 -6.28 -5.59
CA ASP A 70 -14.52 -4.83 -5.67
C ASP A 70 -15.34 -4.33 -4.47
N THR A 71 -14.80 -3.40 -3.71
CA THR A 71 -15.50 -2.79 -2.56
C THR A 71 -16.51 -1.72 -2.96
N GLY A 72 -16.48 -1.26 -4.20
CA GLY A 72 -17.17 -0.04 -4.63
C GLY A 72 -16.45 1.25 -4.23
N VAL A 73 -15.25 1.15 -3.69
CA VAL A 73 -14.35 2.29 -3.45
C VAL A 73 -13.25 2.25 -4.49
N SER A 74 -13.23 3.23 -5.37
CA SER A 74 -12.15 3.38 -6.34
C SER A 74 -10.89 3.88 -5.64
N TRP A 75 -9.75 3.29 -5.96
CA TRP A 75 -8.47 3.54 -5.32
C TRP A 75 -7.43 4.02 -6.34
N GLN A 76 -6.83 5.16 -6.06
CA GLN A 76 -5.76 5.72 -6.89
C GLN A 76 -4.54 6.04 -6.04
N PHE A 77 -3.41 5.42 -6.35
CA PHE A 77 -2.13 5.79 -5.77
C PHE A 77 -1.59 7.07 -6.43
N ASN A 78 -1.14 8.00 -5.59
CA ASN A 78 -0.60 9.31 -5.99
C ASN A 78 0.86 9.43 -5.53
N SER A 79 1.57 10.42 -6.03
CA SER A 79 3.00 10.63 -5.73
C SER A 79 3.33 10.80 -4.24
N ASP A 80 2.35 11.13 -3.40
CA ASP A 80 2.53 11.34 -1.95
C ASP A 80 1.42 10.65 -1.12
N GLY A 81 0.87 9.54 -1.61
CA GLY A 81 -0.18 8.81 -0.93
C GLY A 81 -1.23 8.24 -1.86
N PHE A 82 -2.52 8.39 -1.55
CA PHE A 82 -3.60 7.80 -2.33
C PHE A 82 -4.90 8.59 -2.22
N THR A 83 -5.77 8.44 -3.21
CA THR A 83 -7.14 8.97 -3.20
C THR A 83 -8.12 7.81 -3.22
N MET A 84 -9.14 7.91 -2.39
CA MET A 84 -10.30 7.01 -2.38
C MET A 84 -11.52 7.77 -2.88
N THR A 85 -12.30 7.15 -3.77
CA THR A 85 -13.60 7.67 -4.21
C THR A 85 -14.67 6.64 -3.88
N GLY A 86 -15.64 7.02 -3.06
CA GLY A 86 -16.64 6.12 -2.50
C GLY A 86 -16.43 5.85 -1.02
N THR A 87 -17.27 5.00 -0.46
CA THR A 87 -17.27 4.69 0.97
C THR A 87 -17.70 3.26 1.27
N THR A 88 -16.96 2.63 2.16
CA THR A 88 -17.37 1.41 2.89
C THR A 88 -16.94 1.51 4.33
N GLY A 89 -17.50 0.67 5.21
CA GLY A 89 -17.05 0.60 6.60
C GLY A 89 -15.56 0.27 6.74
N GLU A 90 -15.04 -0.50 5.82
CA GLU A 90 -13.66 -0.98 5.80
C GLU A 90 -12.63 0.08 5.41
N LEU A 91 -13.03 1.14 4.67
CA LEU A 91 -12.09 2.10 4.07
C LEU A 91 -12.35 3.58 4.38
N ASN A 92 -13.52 4.11 4.08
CA ASN A 92 -13.74 5.57 4.09
C ASN A 92 -15.11 5.99 4.66
N TYR A 93 -15.64 5.24 5.63
CA TYR A 93 -16.93 5.58 6.25
C TYR A 93 -16.79 6.84 7.11
N SER A 94 -17.72 7.76 6.95
CA SER A 94 -17.72 9.06 7.67
C SER A 94 -17.63 8.87 9.19
N GLY A 95 -16.66 9.56 9.81
CA GLY A 95 -16.44 9.54 11.26
C GLY A 95 -15.68 8.32 11.78
N ARG A 96 -15.40 7.30 10.95
CA ARG A 96 -14.52 6.20 11.35
C ARG A 96 -13.06 6.60 11.21
N THR A 97 -12.22 6.06 12.08
CA THR A 97 -10.78 6.31 12.04
C THR A 97 -10.05 5.08 11.51
N TYR A 98 -8.99 5.32 10.75
CA TYR A 98 -8.24 4.29 10.02
C TYR A 98 -6.75 4.40 10.26
N ALA A 99 -6.07 3.28 10.14
CA ALA A 99 -4.64 3.21 9.94
C ALA A 99 -4.38 2.62 8.54
N SER A 100 -3.44 3.22 7.84
CA SER A 100 -2.94 2.75 6.54
C SER A 100 -1.44 2.55 6.66
N TRP A 101 -0.97 1.34 6.39
CA TRP A 101 0.44 1.01 6.25
C TRP A 101 0.74 0.95 4.77
N ASN A 102 1.77 1.69 4.33
CA ASN A 102 2.06 1.91 2.92
C ASN A 102 3.50 1.50 2.63
N TRP A 103 3.67 0.74 1.57
CA TRP A 103 4.97 0.29 1.08
C TRP A 103 5.20 0.80 -0.34
N LYS A 104 6.43 1.22 -0.59
CA LYS A 104 6.95 1.48 -1.92
C LYS A 104 7.72 0.26 -2.37
N ALA A 105 7.35 -0.31 -3.52
CA ALA A 105 8.15 -1.36 -4.15
C ALA A 105 9.48 -0.78 -4.64
N GLY A 106 10.51 -1.62 -4.67
CA GLY A 106 11.78 -1.27 -5.27
C GLY A 106 11.70 -1.19 -6.80
N THR A 107 12.72 -0.66 -7.42
CA THR A 107 12.92 -0.78 -8.86
C THR A 107 13.23 -2.24 -9.21
N SER A 108 12.72 -2.72 -10.33
CA SER A 108 13.09 -4.04 -10.85
C SER A 108 14.61 -4.11 -11.08
N PHE A 109 15.20 -5.22 -10.76
CA PHE A 109 16.62 -5.48 -10.99
C PHE A 109 16.81 -6.85 -11.62
N THR A 110 17.91 -7.01 -12.33
CA THR A 110 18.38 -8.31 -12.81
C THR A 110 19.81 -8.48 -12.33
N ASN A 111 20.11 -9.57 -11.67
CA ASN A 111 21.47 -9.99 -11.34
C ASN A 111 21.82 -11.17 -12.22
N ASP A 112 22.78 -10.97 -13.12
CA ASP A 112 23.46 -12.03 -13.85
C ASP A 112 24.77 -12.32 -13.13
N ALA A 113 24.82 -13.42 -12.41
CA ALA A 113 25.97 -13.80 -11.58
C ALA A 113 27.24 -13.99 -12.43
N SER A 114 27.11 -14.38 -13.68
CA SER A 114 28.24 -14.56 -14.61
C SER A 114 28.82 -13.22 -15.08
N ALA A 115 27.96 -12.19 -15.22
CA ALA A 115 28.37 -10.87 -15.67
C ALA A 115 28.84 -9.96 -14.54
N THR A 116 28.18 -10.03 -13.38
CA THR A 116 28.43 -9.11 -12.25
C THR A 116 29.39 -9.68 -11.21
N GLY A 117 29.60 -10.99 -11.19
CA GLY A 117 30.38 -11.68 -10.16
C GLY A 117 29.78 -11.60 -8.74
N ILE A 118 28.52 -11.22 -8.63
CA ILE A 118 27.80 -11.09 -7.36
C ILE A 118 26.84 -12.27 -7.21
N GLY A 119 27.10 -13.11 -6.21
CA GLY A 119 26.31 -14.31 -5.97
C GLY A 119 26.67 -15.46 -6.92
N SER A 120 25.92 -16.54 -6.83
CA SER A 120 26.10 -17.75 -7.64
C SER A 120 24.86 -18.15 -8.44
N ILE A 121 23.81 -17.35 -8.37
CA ILE A 121 22.50 -17.63 -8.99
C ILE A 121 22.03 -16.37 -9.69
N ASP A 122 21.59 -16.51 -10.93
CA ASP A 122 20.92 -15.44 -11.64
C ASP A 122 19.59 -15.12 -10.96
N SER A 123 19.29 -13.84 -10.79
CA SER A 123 18.08 -13.38 -10.12
C SER A 123 17.52 -12.13 -10.77
N SER A 124 16.21 -11.97 -10.67
CA SER A 124 15.50 -10.78 -11.11
C SER A 124 14.36 -10.44 -10.14
N GLY A 125 14.09 -9.16 -9.97
CA GLY A 125 13.03 -8.67 -9.09
C GLY A 125 12.52 -7.30 -9.49
#